data_a221fc61a2118cbc414832eea9a9d457
#
_entry.id   a221fc61a2118cbc414832eea9a9d457
#
_cell.length_a   1.000
_cell.length_b   1.000
_cell.length_c   1.000
_cell.angle_alpha   90.00
_cell.angle_beta   90.00
_cell.angle_gamma   90.00
#
_symmetry.space_group_name_H-M   'P 1'
#
loop_
_entity.id
_entity.type
_entity.pdbx_description
1 polymer ?
#
loop_
_entity_poly.entity_id
_entity_poly.type
_entity_poly.pdbx_seq_one_letter_code
_entity_poly.pdbx_strand_id
1 'polypeptide(L)'
;MLVEAIVAVTIILFLFLANTRTTVISLVAIPVSVLMTFIVFSWIGMSLNTMTLGGIAIAIGELVDDAIVDVENIYRRLTENRRLATPRPALRVIIDASQEVRSGIVYSTMVIILVFLPVFAIPGLE
;
A
#
# COMPACT_ATOMS: atom_id res chain seq x y z
N MET A 1 19.29 -11.60 -2.05
CA MET A 1 18.04 -11.40 -2.83
C MET A 1 17.02 -10.58 -2.06
N LEU A 2 16.50 -11.02 -0.90
CA LEU A 2 15.50 -10.26 -0.14
C LEU A 2 16.04 -8.91 0.35
N VAL A 3 17.26 -8.90 0.89
CA VAL A 3 17.93 -7.69 1.37
C VAL A 3 18.16 -6.70 0.22
N GLU A 4 18.60 -7.21 -0.93
CA GLU A 4 18.80 -6.39 -2.13
C GLU A 4 17.49 -5.75 -2.61
N ALA A 5 16.40 -6.53 -2.59
CA ALA A 5 15.08 -6.01 -2.94
C ALA A 5 14.63 -4.91 -1.97
N ILE A 6 14.81 -5.11 -0.67
CA ILE A 6 14.47 -4.11 0.35
C ILE A 6 15.32 -2.83 0.15
N VAL A 7 16.62 -2.98 -0.10
CA VAL A 7 17.52 -1.84 -0.34
C VAL A 7 17.09 -1.10 -1.60
N ALA A 8 16.81 -1.80 -2.70
CA ALA A 8 16.36 -1.20 -3.94
C ALA A 8 15.04 -0.43 -3.77
N VAL A 9 14.06 -1.04 -3.10
CA VAL A 9 12.77 -0.40 -2.80
C VAL A 9 12.97 0.84 -1.93
N THR A 10 13.83 0.77 -0.91
CA THR A 10 14.15 1.90 -0.05
C THR A 10 14.75 3.07 -0.82
N ILE A 11 15.71 2.79 -1.71
CA ILE A 11 16.33 3.82 -2.55
C ILE A 11 15.30 4.46 -3.47
N ILE A 12 14.47 3.66 -4.12
CA ILE A 12 13.42 4.14 -5.02
C ILE A 12 12.42 5.01 -4.27
N LEU A 13 11.94 4.57 -3.10
CA LEU A 13 11.03 5.33 -2.26
C LEU A 13 11.63 6.65 -1.81
N PHE A 14 12.89 6.64 -1.40
CA PHE A 14 13.60 7.84 -0.97
C PHE A 14 13.72 8.85 -2.12
N LEU A 15 14.05 8.38 -3.33
CA LEU A 15 14.17 9.23 -4.51
C LEU A 15 12.83 9.82 -4.93
N PHE A 16 11.76 9.02 -4.92
CA PHE A 16 10.44 9.46 -5.35
C PHE A 16 9.77 10.41 -4.35
N LEU A 17 9.83 10.09 -3.08
CA LEU A 17 9.15 10.87 -2.06
C LEU A 17 9.98 12.08 -1.60
N ALA A 18 11.29 12.05 -1.81
CA ALA A 18 12.24 13.10 -1.38
C ALA A 18 12.03 13.56 0.08
N ASN A 19 11.47 12.68 0.92
CA ASN A 19 11.12 12.95 2.29
C ASN A 19 11.36 11.70 3.14
N THR A 20 12.28 11.81 4.09
CA THR A 20 12.66 10.70 4.96
C THR A 20 11.49 10.19 5.81
N ARG A 21 10.67 11.10 6.33
CA ARG A 21 9.52 10.74 7.17
C ARG A 21 8.50 9.88 6.42
N THR A 22 8.15 10.29 5.20
CA THR A 22 7.20 9.57 4.34
C THR A 22 7.75 8.20 3.95
N THR A 23 9.03 8.12 3.61
CA THR A 23 9.71 6.87 3.29
C THR A 23 9.68 5.89 4.47
N VAL A 24 9.96 6.38 5.69
CA VAL A 24 9.93 5.55 6.91
C VAL A 24 8.53 5.00 7.18
N ILE A 25 7.49 5.82 7.02
CA ILE A 25 6.09 5.38 7.20
C ILE A 25 5.77 4.23 6.24
N SER A 26 6.11 4.38 4.97
CA SER A 26 5.85 3.35 3.96
C SER A 26 6.64 2.07 4.24
N LEU A 27 7.90 2.18 4.65
CA LEU A 27 8.74 1.04 4.98
C LEU A 27 8.28 0.28 6.22
N VAL A 28 7.70 0.97 7.20
CA VAL A 28 7.13 0.32 8.39
C VAL A 28 5.80 -0.37 8.06
N ALA A 29 5.01 0.20 7.16
CA ALA A 29 3.73 -0.36 6.76
C ALA A 29 3.87 -1.75 6.12
N ILE A 30 4.93 -2.00 5.35
CA ILE A 30 5.15 -3.27 4.67
C ILE A 30 5.31 -4.44 5.64
N PRO A 31 6.29 -4.44 6.58
CA PRO A 31 6.44 -5.57 7.51
C PRO A 31 5.25 -5.75 8.43
N VAL A 32 4.59 -4.67 8.86
CA VAL A 32 3.37 -4.75 9.67
C VAL A 32 2.26 -5.47 8.91
N SER A 33 2.05 -5.14 7.65
CA SER A 33 1.04 -5.77 6.80
C SER A 33 1.32 -7.25 6.58
N VAL A 34 2.58 -7.62 6.36
CA VAL A 34 3.00 -9.03 6.22
C VAL A 34 2.74 -9.81 7.50
N LEU A 35 3.10 -9.26 8.65
CA LEU A 35 2.85 -9.89 9.95
C LEU A 35 1.36 -10.09 10.20
N MET A 36 0.54 -9.08 9.93
CA MET A 36 -0.91 -9.20 10.06
C MET A 36 -1.48 -10.28 9.15
N THR A 37 -0.98 -10.38 7.92
CA THR A 37 -1.39 -11.41 6.97
C THR A 37 -1.06 -12.81 7.51
N PHE A 38 0.13 -13.00 8.06
CA PHE A 38 0.52 -14.28 8.66
C PHE A 38 -0.34 -14.65 9.87
N ILE A 39 -0.67 -13.67 10.71
CA ILE A 39 -1.57 -13.89 11.86
C ILE A 39 -2.95 -14.34 11.38
N VAL A 40 -3.51 -13.67 10.38
CA VAL A 40 -4.82 -14.04 9.81
C VAL A 40 -4.78 -15.44 9.20
N PHE A 41 -3.72 -15.78 8.46
CA PHE A 41 -3.56 -17.12 7.87
C PHE A 41 -3.46 -18.19 8.96
N SER A 42 -2.76 -17.90 10.06
CA SER A 42 -2.68 -18.80 11.21
C SER A 42 -4.07 -19.07 11.83
N TRP A 43 -4.90 -18.04 11.93
CA TRP A 43 -6.26 -18.18 12.48
C TRP A 43 -7.19 -18.98 11.56
N ILE A 44 -7.07 -18.77 10.25
CA ILE A 44 -7.90 -19.47 9.25
C ILE A 44 -7.40 -20.91 9.03
N GLY A 45 -6.18 -21.23 9.44
CA GLY A 45 -5.57 -22.54 9.24
C GLY A 45 -5.00 -22.73 7.84
N MET A 46 -4.75 -21.65 7.11
CA MET A 46 -4.11 -21.70 5.79
C MET A 46 -2.61 -22.00 5.92
N SER A 47 -2.14 -22.92 5.10
CA SER A 47 -0.71 -23.24 5.03
C SER A 47 0.01 -22.27 4.09
N LEU A 48 1.28 -22.00 4.41
CA LEU A 48 2.17 -21.24 3.53
C LEU A 48 2.73 -22.19 2.47
N ASN A 49 2.41 -21.91 1.23
CA ASN A 49 2.96 -22.60 0.07
C ASN A 49 3.40 -21.57 -0.99
N THR A 50 3.94 -22.04 -2.11
CA THR A 50 4.42 -21.16 -3.20
C THR A 50 3.32 -20.24 -3.72
N MET A 51 2.07 -20.73 -3.81
CA MET A 51 0.91 -19.95 -4.26
C MET A 51 0.57 -18.83 -3.28
N THR A 52 0.49 -19.14 -1.97
CA THR A 52 0.19 -18.12 -0.94
C THR A 52 1.30 -17.08 -0.83
N LEU A 53 2.56 -17.50 -0.93
CA LEU A 53 3.70 -16.57 -0.94
C LEU A 53 3.70 -15.68 -2.18
N GLY A 54 3.35 -16.22 -3.34
CA GLY A 54 3.19 -15.44 -4.57
C GLY A 54 2.07 -14.40 -4.45
N GLY A 55 0.94 -14.81 -3.90
CA GLY A 55 -0.19 -13.91 -3.63
C GLY A 55 0.17 -12.79 -2.65
N ILE A 56 0.90 -13.10 -1.60
CA ILE A 56 1.39 -12.11 -0.63
C ILE A 56 2.33 -11.12 -1.32
N ALA A 57 3.24 -11.60 -2.17
CA ALA A 57 4.17 -10.72 -2.88
C ALA A 57 3.45 -9.72 -3.78
N ILE A 58 2.42 -10.17 -4.51
CA ILE A 58 1.58 -9.30 -5.35
C ILE A 58 0.81 -8.30 -4.48
N ALA A 59 0.21 -8.77 -3.40
CA ALA A 59 -0.55 -7.92 -2.48
C ALA A 59 0.33 -6.85 -1.82
N ILE A 60 1.57 -7.18 -1.45
CA ILE A 60 2.53 -6.22 -0.91
C ILE A 60 2.83 -5.13 -1.94
N GLY A 61 3.07 -5.51 -3.19
CA GLY A 61 3.32 -4.56 -4.27
C GLY A 61 2.17 -3.57 -4.43
N GLU A 62 0.95 -4.06 -4.49
CA GLU A 62 -0.26 -3.24 -4.61
C GLU A 62 -0.44 -2.32 -3.40
N LEU A 63 -0.27 -2.87 -2.20
CA LEU A 63 -0.42 -2.12 -0.95
C LEU A 63 0.59 -0.99 -0.84
N VAL A 64 1.83 -1.23 -1.25
CA VAL A 64 2.89 -0.22 -1.25
C VAL A 64 2.56 0.91 -2.21
N ASP A 65 2.10 0.57 -3.41
CA ASP A 65 1.71 1.57 -4.42
C ASP A 65 0.58 2.45 -3.90
N ASP A 66 -0.45 1.86 -3.32
CA ASP A 66 -1.58 2.60 -2.75
C ASP A 66 -1.14 3.49 -1.58
N ALA A 67 -0.30 2.97 -0.70
CA ALA A 67 0.22 3.72 0.44
C ALA A 67 1.07 4.91 0.01
N ILE A 68 1.92 4.73 -1.00
CA ILE A 68 2.77 5.81 -1.54
C ILE A 68 1.90 6.92 -2.13
N VAL A 69 0.91 6.57 -2.92
CA VAL A 69 0.01 7.55 -3.55
C VAL A 69 -0.74 8.35 -2.49
N ASP A 70 -1.29 7.68 -1.48
CA ASP A 70 -2.05 8.33 -0.41
C ASP A 70 -1.17 9.27 0.42
N VAL A 71 -0.02 8.77 0.88
CA VAL A 71 0.92 9.56 1.71
C VAL A 71 1.48 10.75 0.93
N GLU A 72 1.82 10.56 -0.35
CA GLU A 72 2.29 11.65 -1.21
C GLU A 72 1.23 12.73 -1.38
N ASN A 73 -0.02 12.34 -1.62
CA ASN A 73 -1.13 13.28 -1.76
C ASN A 73 -1.39 14.06 -0.46
N ILE A 74 -1.38 13.38 0.68
CA ILE A 74 -1.52 14.01 2.01
C ILE A 74 -0.40 15.02 2.23
N TYR A 75 0.84 14.64 1.98
CA TYR A 75 2.00 15.52 2.15
C TYR A 75 1.90 16.77 1.27
N ARG A 76 1.54 16.59 0.01
CA ARG A 76 1.37 17.70 -0.94
C ARG A 76 0.26 18.65 -0.48
N ARG A 77 -0.87 18.13 -0.04
CA ARG A 77 -2.00 18.95 0.45
C ARG A 77 -1.66 19.69 1.74
N LEU A 78 -0.94 19.06 2.65
CA LEU A 78 -0.45 19.72 3.86
C LEU A 78 0.52 20.86 3.54
N THR A 79 1.39 20.67 2.55
CA THR A 79 2.34 21.70 2.11
C THR A 79 1.61 22.87 1.47
N GLU A 80 0.62 22.62 0.62
CA GLU A 80 -0.23 23.67 0.04
C GLU A 80 -1.00 24.42 1.12
N ASN A 81 -1.55 23.71 2.11
CA ASN A 81 -2.30 24.29 3.22
C ASN A 81 -1.46 25.28 4.04
N ARG A 82 -0.18 24.99 4.26
CA ARG A 82 0.74 25.88 4.99
C ARG A 82 0.97 27.20 4.27
N ARG A 83 0.79 27.24 2.96
CA ARG A 83 0.97 28.43 2.13
C ARG A 83 -0.28 29.31 2.03
N LEU A 84 -1.41 28.85 2.55
CA LEU A 84 -2.66 29.59 2.55
C LEU A 84 -2.62 30.72 3.59
N ALA A 85 -3.32 31.81 3.30
CA ALA A 85 -3.47 32.94 4.24
C ALA A 85 -4.23 32.50 5.51
N THR A 86 -5.20 31.60 5.36
CA THR A 86 -5.98 31.01 6.46
C THR A 86 -5.86 29.49 6.39
N PRO A 87 -4.80 28.90 7.01
CA PRO A 87 -4.63 27.46 6.97
C PRO A 87 -5.78 26.71 7.66
N ARG A 88 -6.23 25.61 7.03
CA ARG A 88 -7.23 24.71 7.61
C ARG A 88 -6.56 23.78 8.64
N PRO A 89 -7.32 23.21 9.60
CA PRO A 89 -6.77 22.22 10.51
C PRO A 89 -6.11 21.05 9.78
N ALA A 90 -4.94 20.62 10.23
CA ALA A 90 -4.16 19.54 9.59
C ALA A 90 -4.97 18.25 9.43
N LEU A 91 -5.73 17.87 10.46
CA LEU A 91 -6.57 16.68 10.43
C LEU A 91 -7.60 16.73 9.29
N ARG A 92 -8.20 17.88 9.06
CA ARG A 92 -9.18 18.08 7.99
C ARG A 92 -8.54 17.92 6.61
N VAL A 93 -7.36 18.48 6.44
CA VAL A 93 -6.58 18.36 5.19
C VAL A 93 -6.21 16.91 4.92
N ILE A 94 -5.79 16.17 5.94
CA ILE A 94 -5.44 14.75 5.83
C ILE A 94 -6.66 13.92 5.39
N ILE A 95 -7.81 14.14 6.02
CA ILE A 95 -9.04 13.43 5.68
C ILE A 95 -9.45 13.71 4.23
N ASP A 96 -9.46 14.96 3.82
CA ASP A 96 -9.84 15.36 2.46
C ASP A 96 -8.86 14.79 1.42
N ALA A 97 -7.56 14.82 1.69
CA ALA A 97 -6.53 14.27 0.80
C ALA A 97 -6.67 12.75 0.64
N SER A 98 -6.93 12.02 1.73
CA SER A 98 -7.16 10.58 1.68
C SER A 98 -8.43 10.24 0.89
N GLN A 99 -9.47 11.04 1.01
CA GLN A 99 -10.72 10.83 0.26
C GLN A 99 -10.54 11.07 -1.24
N GLU A 100 -9.66 11.97 -1.65
CA GLU A 100 -9.37 12.22 -3.07
C GLU A 100 -8.83 10.99 -3.81
N VAL A 101 -7.98 10.20 -3.14
CA VAL A 101 -7.37 9.01 -3.75
C VAL A 101 -8.18 7.73 -3.50
N ARG A 102 -9.08 7.75 -2.53
CA ARG A 102 -9.85 6.56 -2.12
C ARG A 102 -10.66 5.96 -3.26
N SER A 103 -11.33 6.77 -4.05
CA SER A 103 -12.14 6.28 -5.18
C SER A 103 -11.28 5.55 -6.20
N GLY A 104 -10.10 6.08 -6.53
CA GLY A 104 -9.16 5.43 -7.43
C GLY A 104 -8.68 4.09 -6.90
N ILE A 105 -8.35 4.02 -5.60
CA ILE A 105 -7.93 2.79 -4.93
C ILE A 105 -9.05 1.74 -4.95
N VAL A 106 -10.27 2.13 -4.63
CA VAL A 106 -11.43 1.23 -4.65
C VAL A 106 -11.68 0.68 -6.05
N TYR A 107 -11.66 1.52 -7.09
CA TYR A 107 -11.85 1.09 -8.47
C TYR A 107 -10.73 0.14 -8.91
N SER A 108 -9.48 0.46 -8.61
CA SER A 108 -8.34 -0.42 -8.93
C SER A 108 -8.47 -1.78 -8.27
N THR A 109 -8.83 -1.82 -7.00
CA THR A 109 -9.03 -3.05 -6.25
C THR A 109 -10.17 -3.88 -6.84
N MET A 110 -11.29 -3.25 -7.22
CA MET A 110 -12.42 -3.93 -7.88
C MET A 110 -12.00 -4.54 -9.22
N VAL A 111 -11.23 -3.82 -10.02
CA VAL A 111 -10.73 -4.32 -11.31
C VAL A 111 -9.84 -5.54 -11.11
N ILE A 112 -8.95 -5.50 -10.14
CA ILE A 112 -8.06 -6.63 -9.80
C ILE A 112 -8.87 -7.85 -9.38
N ILE A 113 -9.86 -7.67 -8.50
CA ILE A 113 -10.74 -8.75 -8.06
C ILE A 113 -11.48 -9.37 -9.26
N LEU A 114 -12.04 -8.53 -10.14
CA LEU A 114 -12.76 -8.99 -11.33
C LEU A 114 -11.87 -9.75 -12.29
N VAL A 115 -10.61 -9.34 -12.46
CA VAL A 115 -9.63 -10.02 -13.31
C VAL A 115 -9.26 -11.38 -12.74
N PHE A 116 -9.11 -11.50 -11.42
CA PHE A 116 -8.73 -12.75 -10.76
C PHE A 116 -9.87 -13.73 -10.52
N LEU A 117 -11.14 -13.26 -10.52
CA LEU A 117 -12.29 -14.14 -10.34
C LEU A 117 -12.32 -15.34 -11.30
N PRO A 118 -12.10 -15.17 -12.62
CA PRO A 118 -12.07 -16.31 -13.54
C PRO A 118 -10.96 -17.31 -13.22
N VAL A 119 -9.85 -16.85 -12.66
CA VAL A 119 -8.72 -17.72 -12.28
C VAL A 119 -9.14 -18.69 -11.17
N PHE A 120 -9.93 -18.22 -10.20
CA PHE A 120 -10.46 -19.08 -9.13
C PHE A 120 -11.48 -20.12 -9.64
N ALA A 121 -12.09 -19.86 -10.78
CA ALA A 121 -13.05 -20.79 -11.39
C ALA A 121 -12.38 -21.93 -12.16
N ILE A 122 -11.06 -21.89 -12.35
CA ILE A 122 -10.33 -22.95 -13.07
C ILE A 122 -10.05 -24.11 -12.10
N PRO A 123 -10.58 -25.33 -12.38
CA PRO A 123 -10.32 -26.48 -11.54
C PRO A 123 -8.82 -26.83 -11.53
N GLY A 124 -8.29 -27.17 -10.37
CA GLY A 124 -6.91 -27.65 -10.23
C GLY A 124 -5.89 -26.58 -9.84
N LEU A 125 -6.32 -25.35 -9.59
CA LEU A 125 -5.47 -24.28 -9.05
C LEU A 125 -5.60 -24.14 -7.52
N GLU A 126 -6.36 -25.01 -6.89
CA GLU A 126 -6.58 -25.05 -5.45
C GLU A 126 -5.36 -25.58 -4.69
#